data_a802c6a0066337b3cc94fbd528f06395
#
_entry.id   a802c6a0066337b3cc94fbd528f06395
#
_cell.length_a   1.000
_cell.length_b   1.000
_cell.length_c   1.000
_cell.angle_alpha   90.00
_cell.angle_beta   90.00
_cell.angle_gamma   90.00
#
_symmetry.space_group_name_H-M   'P 1'
#
loop_
_entity.id
_entity.type
_entity.pdbx_description
1 polymer ?
#
loop_
_entity_poly.entity_id
_entity_poly.type
_entity_poly.pdbx_seq_one_letter_code
_entity_poly.pdbx_strand_id
1 'polypeptide(L)'
;MKRILITGAAGFLGSHLCDRFIKEGYYVIGMDNLITGDLKNIEHLFKLEHFEFYHHDITKFVHIPGDLDYILHFASPASPIDYLKIPIQTLKVGSLGTHNLLGLARVKKARILIASTSEVYGDPLVHPQTEEYYGNVNTIGPRGVYDEAKRFQESITMAYHTFHGVETRIVRIFNTYGPRMRLNDGRVIPAFIGQALRGEDLTIFGDGMQTRSFCYVDDQVEGIFRLLHSDYVYPVNIGNPDEITIKDFAEEIIKLTGTNQKVVYHPLPVNDPLQRQPDTTKAKELLGWEAKVSRSEGMKITYDYFRSLSKEELSKEEHKDFSSYIK
;
A
#
# COMPACT_ATOMS: atom_id res chain seq x y z
N MET A 1 -20.34 10.95 -16.46
CA MET A 1 -19.54 9.94 -15.72
C MET A 1 -18.40 10.69 -15.05
N LYS A 2 -18.19 10.51 -13.73
CA LYS A 2 -17.06 11.12 -13.01
C LYS A 2 -15.76 10.47 -13.45
N ARG A 3 -14.67 11.26 -13.54
CA ARG A 3 -13.36 10.80 -13.99
C ARG A 3 -12.38 10.80 -12.82
N ILE A 4 -11.61 9.72 -12.69
CA ILE A 4 -10.64 9.55 -11.63
C ILE A 4 -9.28 9.10 -12.18
N LEU A 5 -8.21 9.76 -11.73
CA LEU A 5 -6.84 9.33 -11.97
C LEU A 5 -6.36 8.50 -10.78
N ILE A 6 -5.87 7.28 -11.02
CA ILE A 6 -5.26 6.41 -10.02
C ILE A 6 -3.81 6.18 -10.42
N THR A 7 -2.87 6.74 -9.66
CA THR A 7 -1.43 6.49 -9.86
C THR A 7 -0.97 5.28 -9.04
N GLY A 8 0.00 4.53 -9.56
CA GLY A 8 0.34 3.20 -9.02
C GLY A 8 -0.71 2.15 -9.39
N ALA A 9 -1.42 2.36 -10.51
CA ALA A 9 -2.58 1.56 -10.94
C ALA A 9 -2.26 0.08 -11.17
N ALA A 10 -1.05 -0.24 -11.63
CA ALA A 10 -0.59 -1.61 -11.86
C ALA A 10 -0.02 -2.28 -10.59
N GLY A 11 0.02 -1.56 -9.46
CA GLY A 11 0.42 -2.08 -8.16
C GLY A 11 -0.70 -2.87 -7.45
N PHE A 12 -0.39 -3.43 -6.28
CA PHE A 12 -1.33 -4.20 -5.46
C PHE A 12 -2.61 -3.40 -5.16
N LEU A 13 -2.54 -2.35 -4.34
CA LEU A 13 -3.71 -1.56 -3.96
C LEU A 13 -4.30 -0.79 -5.15
N GLY A 14 -3.46 -0.25 -6.04
CA GLY A 14 -3.90 0.50 -7.20
C GLY A 14 -4.83 -0.29 -8.12
N SER A 15 -4.52 -1.56 -8.36
CA SER A 15 -5.33 -2.43 -9.22
C SER A 15 -6.71 -2.75 -8.62
N HIS A 16 -6.78 -2.99 -7.30
CA HIS A 16 -8.06 -3.19 -6.61
C HIS A 16 -8.90 -1.90 -6.56
N LEU A 17 -8.24 -0.74 -6.43
CA LEU A 17 -8.93 0.55 -6.53
C LEU A 17 -9.47 0.80 -7.94
N CYS A 18 -8.73 0.45 -9.00
CA CYS A 18 -9.26 0.52 -10.37
C CYS A 18 -10.54 -0.32 -10.51
N ASP A 19 -10.53 -1.57 -10.05
CA ASP A 19 -11.72 -2.43 -10.07
C ASP A 19 -12.90 -1.80 -9.31
N ARG A 20 -12.64 -1.28 -8.11
CA ARG A 20 -13.66 -0.67 -7.28
C ARG A 20 -14.30 0.53 -7.96
N PHE A 21 -13.51 1.47 -8.49
CA PHE A 21 -14.05 2.68 -9.11
C PHE A 21 -14.75 2.39 -10.43
N ILE A 22 -14.30 1.40 -11.21
CA ILE A 22 -15.02 0.92 -12.39
C ILE A 22 -16.39 0.36 -12.00
N LYS A 23 -16.44 -0.48 -10.96
CA LYS A 23 -17.70 -1.04 -10.43
C LYS A 23 -18.68 0.04 -9.98
N GLU A 24 -18.18 1.15 -9.45
CA GLU A 24 -18.97 2.32 -9.03
C GLU A 24 -19.34 3.27 -10.21
N GLY A 25 -19.01 2.90 -11.44
CA GLY A 25 -19.39 3.64 -12.65
C GLY A 25 -18.53 4.86 -12.94
N TYR A 26 -17.26 4.89 -12.52
CA TYR A 26 -16.32 5.95 -12.88
C TYR A 26 -15.60 5.64 -14.19
N TYR A 27 -15.16 6.70 -14.88
CA TYR A 27 -14.14 6.59 -15.90
C TYR A 27 -12.77 6.60 -15.20
N VAL A 28 -12.05 5.49 -15.26
CA VAL A 28 -10.80 5.30 -14.54
C VAL A 28 -9.61 5.50 -15.47
N ILE A 29 -8.72 6.40 -15.08
CA ILE A 29 -7.43 6.65 -15.73
C ILE A 29 -6.37 6.04 -14.81
N GLY A 30 -5.84 4.87 -15.19
CA GLY A 30 -4.70 4.24 -14.51
C GLY A 30 -3.39 4.85 -15.00
N MET A 31 -2.47 5.15 -14.08
CA MET A 31 -1.13 5.62 -14.41
C MET A 31 -0.09 4.87 -13.58
N ASP A 32 0.95 4.34 -14.23
CA ASP A 32 2.04 3.62 -13.57
C ASP A 32 3.31 3.68 -14.44
N ASN A 33 4.49 3.69 -13.85
CA ASN A 33 5.76 3.58 -14.56
C ASN A 33 6.30 2.14 -14.59
N LEU A 34 5.58 1.19 -13.99
CA LEU A 34 5.86 -0.23 -13.94
C LEU A 34 7.19 -0.61 -13.26
N ILE A 35 7.77 0.30 -12.46
CA ILE A 35 9.02 0.01 -11.73
C ILE A 35 8.82 -1.12 -10.70
N THR A 36 7.65 -1.17 -10.06
CA THR A 36 7.23 -2.25 -9.14
C THR A 36 5.87 -2.84 -9.51
N GLY A 37 5.08 -2.15 -10.32
CA GLY A 37 3.78 -2.59 -10.81
C GLY A 37 3.89 -3.67 -11.89
N ASP A 38 2.82 -4.46 -12.07
CA ASP A 38 2.69 -5.47 -13.12
C ASP A 38 1.38 -5.27 -13.88
N LEU A 39 1.45 -5.19 -15.21
CA LEU A 39 0.27 -5.02 -16.08
C LEU A 39 -0.74 -6.17 -15.93
N LYS A 40 -0.30 -7.36 -15.53
CA LYS A 40 -1.21 -8.48 -15.24
C LYS A 40 -2.28 -8.13 -14.22
N ASN A 41 -1.98 -7.23 -13.28
CA ASN A 41 -2.94 -6.80 -12.25
C ASN A 41 -4.13 -6.03 -12.82
N ILE A 42 -3.99 -5.44 -14.01
CA ILE A 42 -4.99 -4.57 -14.65
C ILE A 42 -5.32 -4.97 -16.10
N GLU A 43 -4.77 -6.07 -16.62
CA GLU A 43 -4.96 -6.48 -18.02
C GLU A 43 -6.44 -6.74 -18.37
N HIS A 44 -7.23 -7.22 -17.40
CA HIS A 44 -8.66 -7.45 -17.55
C HIS A 44 -9.45 -6.16 -17.79
N LEU A 45 -8.90 -5.00 -17.46
CA LEU A 45 -9.54 -3.69 -17.61
C LEU A 45 -9.35 -3.09 -19.01
N PHE A 46 -8.32 -3.49 -19.76
CA PHE A 46 -7.99 -2.89 -21.07
C PHE A 46 -9.10 -3.03 -22.13
N LYS A 47 -10.05 -3.93 -21.92
CA LYS A 47 -11.19 -4.15 -22.83
C LYS A 47 -12.39 -3.26 -22.50
N LEU A 48 -12.34 -2.51 -21.41
CA LEU A 48 -13.44 -1.67 -20.94
C LEU A 48 -13.35 -0.26 -21.54
N GLU A 49 -14.46 0.24 -22.09
CA GLU A 49 -14.53 1.58 -22.71
C GLU A 49 -14.30 2.74 -21.71
N HIS A 50 -14.46 2.47 -20.42
CA HIS A 50 -14.30 3.45 -19.35
C HIS A 50 -13.02 3.24 -18.52
N PHE A 51 -12.03 2.57 -19.11
CA PHE A 51 -10.69 2.43 -18.56
C PHE A 51 -9.63 2.88 -19.57
N GLU A 52 -8.69 3.70 -19.13
CA GLU A 52 -7.56 4.18 -19.90
C GLU A 52 -6.28 4.01 -19.08
N PHE A 53 -5.17 3.63 -19.71
CA PHE A 53 -3.88 3.44 -19.01
C PHE A 53 -2.78 4.29 -19.62
N TYR A 54 -2.05 5.01 -18.77
CA TYR A 54 -0.85 5.77 -19.13
C TYR A 54 0.40 5.14 -18.49
N HIS A 55 1.31 4.67 -19.32
CA HIS A 55 2.66 4.33 -18.86
C HIS A 55 3.45 5.63 -18.65
N HIS A 56 3.53 6.11 -17.40
CA HIS A 56 4.12 7.41 -17.10
C HIS A 56 4.70 7.49 -15.69
N ASP A 57 5.82 8.20 -15.55
CA ASP A 57 6.45 8.51 -14.27
C ASP A 57 5.94 9.85 -13.73
N ILE A 58 5.24 9.83 -12.60
CA ILE A 58 4.66 11.02 -11.98
C ILE A 58 5.68 12.04 -11.45
N THR A 59 6.97 11.67 -11.36
CA THR A 59 8.05 12.64 -11.07
C THR A 59 8.33 13.57 -12.24
N LYS A 60 7.76 13.28 -13.41
CA LYS A 60 7.74 14.13 -14.60
C LYS A 60 6.44 14.94 -14.64
N PHE A 61 6.37 15.89 -15.57
CA PHE A 61 5.15 16.68 -15.77
C PHE A 61 3.97 15.78 -16.11
N VAL A 62 2.88 15.90 -15.34
CA VAL A 62 1.66 15.10 -15.52
C VAL A 62 0.58 15.96 -16.19
N HIS A 63 0.08 15.51 -17.33
CA HIS A 63 -1.02 16.12 -18.05
C HIS A 63 -2.12 15.09 -18.32
N ILE A 64 -3.35 15.42 -17.94
CA ILE A 64 -4.55 14.61 -18.22
C ILE A 64 -5.50 15.47 -19.05
N PRO A 65 -5.88 15.06 -20.26
CA PRO A 65 -6.85 15.78 -21.08
C PRO A 65 -8.25 15.79 -20.47
N GLY A 66 -9.00 16.87 -20.69
CA GLY A 66 -10.39 17.01 -20.23
C GLY A 66 -10.50 17.24 -18.73
N ASP A 67 -11.71 17.09 -18.20
CA ASP A 67 -12.00 17.28 -16.77
C ASP A 67 -11.54 16.10 -15.95
N LEU A 68 -11.29 16.35 -14.65
CA LEU A 68 -10.86 15.34 -13.68
C LEU A 68 -11.52 15.68 -12.34
N ASP A 69 -12.29 14.73 -11.79
CA ASP A 69 -13.00 14.94 -10.53
C ASP A 69 -12.15 14.51 -9.33
N TYR A 70 -11.40 13.42 -9.49
CA TYR A 70 -10.63 12.80 -8.39
C TYR A 70 -9.24 12.36 -8.80
N ILE A 71 -8.33 12.37 -7.84
CA ILE A 71 -6.99 11.79 -7.96
C ILE A 71 -6.74 10.89 -6.76
N LEU A 72 -6.33 9.64 -6.99
CA LEU A 72 -5.77 8.76 -5.97
C LEU A 72 -4.26 8.59 -6.19
N HIS A 73 -3.46 9.11 -5.26
CA HIS A 73 -2.00 9.01 -5.35
C HIS A 73 -1.48 7.81 -4.58
N PHE A 74 -1.33 6.68 -5.28
CA PHE A 74 -0.84 5.40 -4.76
C PHE A 74 0.52 4.99 -5.32
N ALA A 75 1.07 5.72 -6.30
CA ALA A 75 2.39 5.46 -6.84
C ALA A 75 3.48 5.67 -5.78
N SER A 76 4.07 4.59 -5.32
CA SER A 76 5.24 4.57 -4.43
C SER A 76 5.81 3.17 -4.34
N PRO A 77 7.14 2.96 -4.37
CA PRO A 77 7.75 1.73 -3.90
C PRO A 77 7.46 1.59 -2.39
N ALA A 78 6.64 0.60 -2.01
CA ALA A 78 6.14 0.48 -0.63
C ALA A 78 6.68 -0.75 0.11
N SER A 79 7.41 -1.62 -0.60
CA SER A 79 8.05 -2.80 -0.04
C SER A 79 9.45 -2.45 0.46
N PRO A 80 9.89 -3.00 1.63
CA PRO A 80 11.25 -2.80 2.13
C PRO A 80 12.33 -3.17 1.13
N ILE A 81 12.13 -4.25 0.37
CA ILE A 81 13.07 -4.69 -0.66
C ILE A 81 13.20 -3.64 -1.76
N ASP A 82 12.09 -3.05 -2.19
CA ASP A 82 12.09 -2.08 -3.29
C ASP A 82 12.69 -0.75 -2.85
N TYR A 83 12.18 -0.12 -1.78
CA TYR A 83 12.64 1.22 -1.43
C TYR A 83 14.09 1.25 -0.96
N LEU A 84 14.64 0.13 -0.47
CA LEU A 84 16.06 0.00 -0.16
C LEU A 84 16.93 -0.15 -1.42
N LYS A 85 16.39 -0.74 -2.49
CA LYS A 85 17.09 -0.85 -3.79
C LYS A 85 17.05 0.45 -4.61
N ILE A 86 15.95 1.19 -4.53
CA ILE A 86 15.73 2.42 -5.31
C ILE A 86 15.39 3.62 -4.39
N PRO A 87 16.27 3.97 -3.43
CA PRO A 87 15.99 4.97 -2.39
C PRO A 87 15.73 6.36 -2.95
N ILE A 88 16.50 6.78 -3.96
CA ILE A 88 16.35 8.12 -4.56
C ILE A 88 15.02 8.24 -5.31
N GLN A 89 14.61 7.21 -6.05
CA GLN A 89 13.33 7.18 -6.75
C GLN A 89 12.16 7.20 -5.76
N THR A 90 12.28 6.51 -4.63
CA THR A 90 11.29 6.54 -3.54
C THR A 90 11.11 7.94 -2.96
N LEU A 91 12.21 8.64 -2.66
CA LEU A 91 12.17 10.04 -2.20
C LEU A 91 11.59 10.98 -3.27
N LYS A 92 11.97 10.81 -4.55
CA LYS A 92 11.45 11.64 -5.65
C LYS A 92 9.94 11.45 -5.85
N VAL A 93 9.42 10.23 -5.79
CA VAL A 93 7.97 10.02 -5.96
C VAL A 93 7.18 10.60 -4.80
N GLY A 94 7.67 10.49 -3.56
CA GLY A 94 7.04 11.11 -2.39
C GLY A 94 7.09 12.64 -2.39
N SER A 95 8.10 13.25 -3.00
CA SER A 95 8.29 14.70 -3.09
C SER A 95 7.80 15.29 -4.42
N LEU A 96 8.57 15.13 -5.49
CA LEU A 96 8.25 15.69 -6.81
C LEU A 96 6.95 15.12 -7.39
N GLY A 97 6.74 13.80 -7.26
CA GLY A 97 5.51 13.15 -7.73
C GLY A 97 4.27 13.71 -7.04
N THR A 98 4.32 13.83 -5.72
CA THR A 98 3.22 14.41 -4.94
C THR A 98 2.98 15.87 -5.31
N HIS A 99 4.06 16.67 -5.44
CA HIS A 99 3.96 18.06 -5.86
C HIS A 99 3.28 18.21 -7.22
N ASN A 100 3.66 17.40 -8.21
CA ASN A 100 3.07 17.40 -9.54
C ASN A 100 1.57 17.07 -9.51
N LEU A 101 1.16 16.06 -8.74
CA LEU A 101 -0.25 15.67 -8.62
C LEU A 101 -1.09 16.68 -7.84
N LEU A 102 -0.54 17.33 -6.81
CA LEU A 102 -1.21 18.43 -6.12
C LEU A 102 -1.36 19.66 -7.04
N GLY A 103 -0.37 19.93 -7.89
CA GLY A 103 -0.47 20.94 -8.94
C GLY A 103 -1.56 20.62 -9.97
N LEU A 104 -1.64 19.35 -10.41
CA LEU A 104 -2.71 18.87 -11.28
C LEU A 104 -4.09 19.01 -10.61
N ALA A 105 -4.20 18.56 -9.35
CA ALA A 105 -5.44 18.67 -8.58
C ALA A 105 -5.93 20.12 -8.48
N ARG A 106 -5.02 21.07 -8.23
CA ARG A 106 -5.33 22.50 -8.18
C ARG A 106 -5.87 23.01 -9.52
N VAL A 107 -5.19 22.69 -10.63
CA VAL A 107 -5.58 23.15 -11.99
C VAL A 107 -6.91 22.55 -12.41
N LYS A 108 -7.14 21.27 -12.11
CA LYS A 108 -8.37 20.54 -12.45
C LYS A 108 -9.51 20.78 -11.46
N LYS A 109 -9.26 21.43 -10.32
CA LYS A 109 -10.17 21.52 -9.18
C LYS A 109 -10.64 20.15 -8.71
N ALA A 110 -9.77 19.15 -8.83
CA ALA A 110 -10.05 17.78 -8.46
C ALA A 110 -9.76 17.55 -6.98
N ARG A 111 -10.57 16.71 -6.31
CA ARG A 111 -10.25 16.20 -4.97
C ARG A 111 -9.13 15.16 -5.08
N ILE A 112 -8.11 15.28 -4.23
CA ILE A 112 -7.00 14.34 -4.21
C ILE A 112 -6.93 13.60 -2.88
N LEU A 113 -6.75 12.27 -2.93
CA LEU A 113 -6.45 11.43 -1.79
C LEU A 113 -5.02 10.89 -1.92
N ILE A 114 -4.27 11.07 -0.84
CA ILE A 114 -2.87 10.67 -0.72
C ILE A 114 -2.75 9.40 0.11
N ALA A 115 -2.09 8.39 -0.43
CA ALA A 115 -1.74 7.18 0.28
C ALA A 115 -0.52 7.43 1.19
N SER A 116 -0.77 7.75 2.45
CA SER A 116 0.22 7.68 3.52
C SER A 116 0.28 6.26 4.08
N THR A 117 0.96 6.06 5.19
CA THR A 117 1.28 4.75 5.75
C THR A 117 1.39 4.79 7.26
N SER A 118 1.23 3.65 7.92
CA SER A 118 1.58 3.48 9.33
C SER A 118 3.07 3.70 9.63
N GLU A 119 3.93 3.66 8.60
CA GLU A 119 5.38 3.88 8.78
C GLU A 119 5.71 5.32 9.21
N VAL A 120 4.79 6.29 9.02
CA VAL A 120 4.96 7.66 9.54
C VAL A 120 5.06 7.70 11.06
N TYR A 121 4.62 6.65 11.75
CA TYR A 121 4.73 6.49 13.19
C TYR A 121 6.11 5.98 13.65
N GLY A 122 6.92 5.43 12.75
CA GLY A 122 8.24 4.86 13.05
C GLY A 122 8.17 3.64 13.96
N ASP A 123 9.06 3.54 14.93
CA ASP A 123 8.99 2.60 16.05
C ASP A 123 8.15 3.23 17.18
N PRO A 124 6.84 2.90 17.27
CA PRO A 124 5.90 3.73 18.02
C PRO A 124 6.04 3.56 19.53
N LEU A 125 6.00 4.69 20.25
CA LEU A 125 5.93 4.76 21.70
C LEU A 125 4.48 4.81 22.23
N VAL A 126 3.49 4.91 21.32
CA VAL A 126 2.05 4.90 21.61
C VAL A 126 1.42 3.68 20.94
N HIS A 127 0.62 2.93 21.69
CA HIS A 127 -0.01 1.70 21.25
C HIS A 127 -1.44 1.58 21.81
N PRO A 128 -2.49 1.37 21.00
CA PRO A 128 -2.47 1.43 19.52
C PRO A 128 -2.13 2.85 19.00
N GLN A 129 -1.70 2.94 17.73
CA GLN A 129 -1.30 4.22 17.14
C GLN A 129 -2.54 5.04 16.75
N THR A 130 -2.67 6.24 17.35
CA THR A 130 -3.69 7.24 17.01
C THR A 130 -3.13 8.25 16.00
N GLU A 131 -4.00 8.95 15.27
CA GLU A 131 -3.57 9.93 14.27
C GLU A 131 -2.91 11.18 14.88
N GLU A 132 -3.13 11.48 16.15
CA GLU A 132 -2.50 12.56 16.91
C GLU A 132 -1.05 12.26 17.29
N TYR A 133 -0.65 11.01 17.23
CA TYR A 133 0.73 10.64 17.53
C TYR A 133 1.68 11.05 16.39
N TYR A 134 2.68 11.89 16.68
CA TYR A 134 3.61 12.43 15.68
C TYR A 134 4.67 11.45 15.19
N GLY A 135 4.82 10.33 15.87
CA GLY A 135 5.75 9.27 15.48
C GLY A 135 7.14 9.37 16.14
N ASN A 136 7.89 8.28 16.01
CA ASN A 136 9.28 8.13 16.45
C ASN A 136 10.09 7.53 15.29
N VAL A 137 10.55 8.40 14.37
CA VAL A 137 11.19 8.00 13.10
C VAL A 137 12.68 8.31 13.15
N ASN A 138 13.50 7.33 12.74
CA ASN A 138 14.92 7.55 12.47
C ASN A 138 15.10 8.09 11.04
N THR A 139 15.24 9.39 10.89
CA THR A 139 15.27 10.11 9.61
C THR A 139 16.47 9.73 8.71
N ILE A 140 17.55 9.24 9.28
CA ILE A 140 18.79 8.84 8.59
C ILE A 140 19.02 7.34 8.61
N GLY A 141 18.11 6.57 9.23
CA GLY A 141 18.14 5.11 9.22
C GLY A 141 17.77 4.53 7.86
N PRO A 142 17.98 3.22 7.64
CA PRO A 142 17.72 2.58 6.35
C PRO A 142 16.24 2.69 5.92
N ARG A 143 15.30 2.73 6.86
CA ARG A 143 13.87 2.89 6.59
C ARG A 143 13.47 4.36 6.36
N GLY A 144 14.29 5.31 6.82
CA GLY A 144 14.02 6.75 6.74
C GLY A 144 13.71 7.24 5.31
N VAL A 145 14.23 6.58 4.30
CA VAL A 145 13.93 6.88 2.89
C VAL A 145 12.43 6.83 2.61
N TYR A 146 11.75 5.78 3.04
CA TYR A 146 10.32 5.60 2.83
C TYR A 146 9.49 6.41 3.84
N ASP A 147 9.88 6.32 5.10
CA ASP A 147 9.17 6.97 6.19
C ASP A 147 9.12 8.50 5.98
N GLU A 148 10.26 9.13 5.68
CA GLU A 148 10.33 10.58 5.43
C GLU A 148 9.70 10.98 4.09
N ALA A 149 9.78 10.15 3.04
CA ALA A 149 9.03 10.41 1.82
C ALA A 149 7.53 10.53 2.09
N LYS A 150 6.97 9.66 2.94
CA LYS A 150 5.56 9.67 3.31
C LYS A 150 5.21 10.82 4.27
N ARG A 151 6.06 11.14 5.23
CA ARG A 151 5.88 12.29 6.15
C ARG A 151 5.92 13.60 5.37
N PHE A 152 6.86 13.77 4.44
CA PHE A 152 6.89 14.93 3.54
C PHE A 152 5.63 15.01 2.68
N GLN A 153 5.14 13.87 2.18
CA GLN A 153 3.92 13.76 1.39
C GLN A 153 2.70 14.30 2.16
N GLU A 154 2.53 13.97 3.45
CA GLU A 154 1.47 14.53 4.29
C GLU A 154 1.65 16.05 4.45
N SER A 155 2.86 16.50 4.76
CA SER A 155 3.15 17.93 5.01
C SER A 155 2.87 18.81 3.80
N ILE A 156 3.34 18.41 2.61
CA ILE A 156 3.09 19.20 1.38
C ILE A 156 1.60 19.17 1.00
N THR A 157 0.90 18.06 1.26
CA THR A 157 -0.54 17.95 1.01
C THR A 157 -1.32 18.95 1.86
N MET A 158 -1.04 19.03 3.15
CA MET A 158 -1.67 20.00 4.05
C MET A 158 -1.32 21.46 3.68
N ALA A 159 -0.10 21.72 3.20
CA ALA A 159 0.27 23.04 2.71
C ALA A 159 -0.57 23.45 1.48
N TYR A 160 -0.76 22.54 0.52
CA TYR A 160 -1.63 22.80 -0.64
C TYR A 160 -3.09 22.99 -0.24
N HIS A 161 -3.58 22.24 0.74
CA HIS A 161 -4.92 22.45 1.29
C HIS A 161 -5.06 23.86 1.88
N THR A 162 -4.16 24.22 2.78
CA THR A 162 -4.22 25.49 3.54
C THR A 162 -4.01 26.72 2.65
N PHE A 163 -3.00 26.70 1.77
CA PHE A 163 -2.60 27.91 1.03
C PHE A 163 -3.21 28.01 -0.37
N HIS A 164 -3.69 26.90 -0.91
CA HIS A 164 -4.25 26.86 -2.28
C HIS A 164 -5.70 26.35 -2.35
N GLY A 165 -6.28 25.96 -1.21
CA GLY A 165 -7.67 25.48 -1.15
C GLY A 165 -7.88 24.16 -1.90
N VAL A 166 -6.85 23.34 -2.08
CA VAL A 166 -6.98 22.03 -2.73
C VAL A 166 -7.79 21.10 -1.81
N GLU A 167 -8.80 20.45 -2.36
CA GLU A 167 -9.59 19.44 -1.66
C GLU A 167 -8.76 18.17 -1.45
N THR A 168 -8.22 17.98 -0.26
CA THR A 168 -7.28 16.88 0.05
C THR A 168 -7.86 15.88 1.04
N ARG A 169 -7.44 14.62 0.92
CA ARG A 169 -7.67 13.53 1.88
C ARG A 169 -6.36 12.77 2.09
N ILE A 170 -6.13 12.26 3.29
CA ILE A 170 -4.91 11.52 3.64
C ILE A 170 -5.32 10.22 4.33
N VAL A 171 -4.96 9.08 3.75
CA VAL A 171 -5.13 7.77 4.40
C VAL A 171 -3.79 7.27 4.93
N ARG A 172 -3.73 6.92 6.22
CA ARG A 172 -2.61 6.16 6.80
C ARG A 172 -2.95 4.67 6.74
N ILE A 173 -2.35 4.00 5.75
CA ILE A 173 -2.60 2.59 5.45
C ILE A 173 -1.76 1.73 6.40
N PHE A 174 -2.41 0.82 7.12
CA PHE A 174 -1.75 -0.24 7.88
C PHE A 174 -1.56 -1.49 7.01
N ASN A 175 -0.82 -2.48 7.55
CA ASN A 175 -0.45 -3.68 6.78
C ASN A 175 -1.67 -4.29 6.09
N THR A 176 -1.66 -4.24 4.77
CA THR A 176 -2.74 -4.75 3.94
C THR A 176 -2.26 -5.97 3.17
N TYR A 177 -3.12 -6.95 2.99
CA TYR A 177 -2.82 -8.18 2.27
C TYR A 177 -4.00 -8.61 1.38
N GLY A 178 -3.70 -9.46 0.40
CA GLY A 178 -4.70 -10.01 -0.51
C GLY A 178 -4.11 -10.50 -1.84
N PRO A 179 -4.96 -10.92 -2.77
CA PRO A 179 -4.56 -11.23 -4.15
C PRO A 179 -3.79 -10.10 -4.83
N ARG A 180 -2.94 -10.42 -5.80
CA ARG A 180 -2.08 -9.49 -6.54
C ARG A 180 -0.93 -8.86 -5.74
N MET A 181 -0.71 -9.27 -4.48
CA MET A 181 0.57 -9.00 -3.83
C MET A 181 1.68 -9.78 -4.52
N ARG A 182 2.89 -9.24 -4.54
CA ARG A 182 4.07 -9.98 -5.01
C ARG A 182 4.55 -10.93 -3.92
N LEU A 183 4.87 -12.18 -4.29
CA LEU A 183 5.40 -13.17 -3.33
C LEU A 183 6.73 -12.74 -2.70
N ASN A 184 7.56 -12.03 -3.47
CA ASN A 184 8.90 -11.62 -3.05
C ASN A 184 8.97 -10.12 -2.72
N ASP A 185 7.92 -9.56 -2.07
CA ASP A 185 7.92 -8.15 -1.68
C ASP A 185 8.55 -7.90 -0.28
N GLY A 186 8.99 -8.95 0.39
CA GLY A 186 9.67 -8.88 1.68
C GLY A 186 8.76 -8.72 2.90
N ARG A 187 7.43 -8.64 2.70
CA ARG A 187 6.47 -8.64 3.81
C ARG A 187 6.12 -10.07 4.25
N VAL A 188 5.74 -10.20 5.52
CA VAL A 188 5.61 -11.52 6.18
C VAL A 188 4.55 -12.43 5.52
N ILE A 189 3.40 -11.89 5.10
CA ILE A 189 2.31 -12.69 4.53
C ILE A 189 2.72 -13.37 3.22
N PRO A 190 3.15 -12.63 2.17
CA PRO A 190 3.60 -13.27 0.94
C PRO A 190 4.85 -14.13 1.15
N ALA A 191 5.75 -13.75 2.09
CA ALA A 191 6.93 -14.55 2.40
C ALA A 191 6.54 -15.94 2.96
N PHE A 192 5.70 -16.00 3.99
CA PHE A 192 5.28 -17.26 4.59
C PHE A 192 4.48 -18.15 3.63
N ILE A 193 3.53 -17.57 2.90
CA ILE A 193 2.75 -18.32 1.91
C ILE A 193 3.66 -18.83 0.79
N GLY A 194 4.56 -18.00 0.28
CA GLY A 194 5.51 -18.37 -0.76
C GLY A 194 6.46 -19.49 -0.31
N GLN A 195 7.02 -19.40 0.90
CA GLN A 195 7.86 -20.43 1.50
C GLN A 195 7.09 -21.75 1.64
N ALA A 196 5.89 -21.73 2.19
CA ALA A 196 5.05 -22.92 2.33
C ALA A 196 4.75 -23.57 0.97
N LEU A 197 4.42 -22.77 -0.07
CA LEU A 197 4.12 -23.28 -1.42
C LEU A 197 5.35 -23.86 -2.14
N ARG A 198 6.57 -23.35 -1.84
CA ARG A 198 7.83 -23.87 -2.40
C ARG A 198 8.41 -25.03 -1.58
N GLY A 199 7.82 -25.36 -0.44
CA GLY A 199 8.36 -26.39 0.47
C GLY A 199 9.60 -25.93 1.24
N GLU A 200 9.72 -24.63 1.50
CA GLU A 200 10.80 -24.00 2.28
C GLU A 200 10.37 -23.78 3.72
N ASP A 201 11.31 -23.78 4.66
CA ASP A 201 11.04 -23.46 6.06
C ASP A 201 10.58 -22.00 6.21
N LEU A 202 9.65 -21.72 7.14
CA LEU A 202 9.13 -20.38 7.40
C LEU A 202 10.14 -19.58 8.21
N THR A 203 10.53 -18.41 7.70
CA THR A 203 11.56 -17.55 8.28
C THR A 203 10.97 -16.50 9.20
N ILE A 204 11.25 -16.57 10.51
CA ILE A 204 10.94 -15.54 11.49
C ILE A 204 12.19 -14.73 11.80
N PHE A 205 12.09 -13.41 11.76
CA PHE A 205 13.15 -12.52 12.22
C PHE A 205 12.92 -12.14 13.70
N GLY A 206 13.99 -12.14 14.52
CA GLY A 206 13.89 -12.00 15.97
C GLY A 206 13.33 -13.25 16.64
N ASP A 207 12.67 -13.10 17.78
CA ASP A 207 12.03 -14.16 18.55
C ASP A 207 10.58 -14.46 18.14
N GLY A 208 10.04 -13.67 17.19
CA GLY A 208 8.66 -13.79 16.72
C GLY A 208 7.60 -13.18 17.63
N MET A 209 8.00 -12.50 18.71
CA MET A 209 7.07 -11.85 19.66
C MET A 209 6.63 -10.46 19.17
N GLN A 210 7.27 -9.91 18.15
CA GLN A 210 6.81 -8.68 17.51
C GLN A 210 5.41 -8.88 16.92
N THR A 211 4.56 -7.86 17.07
CA THR A 211 3.15 -7.94 16.69
C THR A 211 2.83 -7.16 15.43
N ARG A 212 1.87 -7.62 14.69
CA ARG A 212 1.28 -6.94 13.51
C ARG A 212 -0.22 -7.12 13.51
N SER A 213 -0.89 -6.18 12.85
CA SER A 213 -2.30 -6.30 12.49
C SER A 213 -2.43 -6.28 10.97
N PHE A 214 -3.31 -7.12 10.42
CA PHE A 214 -3.42 -7.32 8.97
C PHE A 214 -4.84 -7.03 8.49
N CYS A 215 -4.97 -6.10 7.55
CA CYS A 215 -6.23 -5.73 6.94
C CYS A 215 -6.38 -6.38 5.57
N TYR A 216 -7.51 -7.05 5.32
CA TYR A 216 -7.78 -7.60 4.00
C TYR A 216 -8.04 -6.48 2.99
N VAL A 217 -7.62 -6.69 1.74
CA VAL A 217 -7.59 -5.65 0.70
C VAL A 217 -8.97 -5.04 0.42
N ASP A 218 -10.05 -5.81 0.45
CA ASP A 218 -11.40 -5.28 0.18
C ASP A 218 -11.86 -4.31 1.27
N ASP A 219 -11.55 -4.59 2.54
CA ASP A 219 -11.82 -3.67 3.64
C ASP A 219 -10.99 -2.39 3.49
N GLN A 220 -9.72 -2.53 3.12
CA GLN A 220 -8.82 -1.38 2.89
C GLN A 220 -9.36 -0.48 1.77
N VAL A 221 -9.76 -1.08 0.64
CA VAL A 221 -10.34 -0.37 -0.52
C VAL A 221 -11.65 0.33 -0.15
N GLU A 222 -12.51 -0.33 0.63
CA GLU A 222 -13.75 0.28 1.13
C GLU A 222 -13.47 1.50 2.01
N GLY A 223 -12.50 1.41 2.93
CA GLY A 223 -12.10 2.54 3.78
C GLY A 223 -11.56 3.71 2.97
N ILE A 224 -10.71 3.45 1.99
CA ILE A 224 -10.17 4.45 1.06
C ILE A 224 -11.31 5.12 0.26
N PHE A 225 -12.25 4.32 -0.26
CA PHE A 225 -13.39 4.82 -1.01
C PHE A 225 -14.26 5.76 -0.16
N ARG A 226 -14.58 5.39 1.07
CA ARG A 226 -15.36 6.25 1.99
C ARG A 226 -14.62 7.51 2.35
N LEU A 227 -13.33 7.43 2.63
CA LEU A 227 -12.51 8.60 2.97
C LEU A 227 -12.44 9.58 1.81
N LEU A 228 -12.27 9.12 0.56
CA LEU A 228 -12.27 9.99 -0.62
C LEU A 228 -13.56 10.82 -0.69
N HIS A 229 -14.71 10.25 -0.31
CA HIS A 229 -16.02 10.90 -0.41
C HIS A 229 -16.42 11.65 0.87
N SER A 230 -15.66 11.57 1.94
CA SER A 230 -15.87 12.33 3.17
C SER A 230 -15.41 13.79 3.01
N ASP A 231 -15.77 14.64 3.99
CA ASP A 231 -15.28 16.03 4.04
C ASP A 231 -14.11 16.22 5.02
N TYR A 232 -13.61 15.13 5.61
CA TYR A 232 -12.53 15.18 6.59
C TYR A 232 -11.16 15.27 5.90
N VAL A 233 -10.38 16.31 6.21
CA VAL A 233 -9.13 16.68 5.52
C VAL A 233 -7.85 16.17 6.18
N TYR A 234 -7.92 15.82 7.47
CA TYR A 234 -6.76 15.34 8.21
C TYR A 234 -6.56 13.83 8.00
N PRO A 235 -5.40 13.28 8.39
CA PRO A 235 -5.13 11.85 8.26
C PRO A 235 -6.16 10.96 8.98
N VAL A 236 -6.47 9.81 8.38
CA VAL A 236 -7.30 8.76 8.96
C VAL A 236 -6.59 7.42 8.82
N ASN A 237 -6.47 6.69 9.93
CA ASN A 237 -5.96 5.33 9.95
C ASN A 237 -7.00 4.38 9.34
N ILE A 238 -6.59 3.60 8.35
CA ILE A 238 -7.38 2.50 7.80
C ILE A 238 -6.56 1.21 7.96
N GLY A 239 -7.11 0.27 8.70
CA GLY A 239 -6.45 -0.99 9.02
C GLY A 239 -7.32 -1.85 9.94
N ASN A 240 -6.93 -3.09 10.18
CA ASN A 240 -7.62 -3.97 11.10
C ASN A 240 -6.93 -3.90 12.48
N PRO A 241 -7.65 -3.65 13.59
CA PRO A 241 -7.06 -3.63 14.93
C PRO A 241 -6.78 -5.01 15.52
N ASP A 242 -7.13 -6.11 14.83
CA ASP A 242 -6.87 -7.48 15.30
C ASP A 242 -5.35 -7.79 15.19
N GLU A 243 -4.68 -7.75 16.34
CA GLU A 243 -3.23 -7.89 16.48
C GLU A 243 -2.82 -9.34 16.73
N ILE A 244 -1.72 -9.76 16.15
CA ILE A 244 -1.17 -11.11 16.30
C ILE A 244 0.36 -11.07 16.36
N THR A 245 0.98 -11.97 17.14
CA THR A 245 2.43 -12.15 17.08
C THR A 245 2.86 -12.82 15.77
N ILE A 246 4.06 -12.54 15.30
CA ILE A 246 4.58 -13.19 14.07
C ILE A 246 4.73 -14.71 14.27
N LYS A 247 5.02 -15.15 15.50
CA LYS A 247 5.08 -16.57 15.85
C LYS A 247 3.73 -17.26 15.70
N ASP A 248 2.67 -16.70 16.31
CA ASP A 248 1.31 -17.28 16.22
C ASP A 248 0.82 -17.22 14.78
N PHE A 249 1.16 -16.16 14.05
CA PHE A 249 0.83 -16.03 12.63
C PHE A 249 1.51 -17.12 11.77
N ALA A 250 2.77 -17.48 12.04
CA ALA A 250 3.44 -18.59 11.36
C ALA A 250 2.71 -19.92 11.59
N GLU A 251 2.22 -20.15 12.82
CA GLU A 251 1.42 -21.34 13.16
C GLU A 251 0.08 -21.36 12.40
N GLU A 252 -0.60 -20.21 12.28
CA GLU A 252 -1.80 -20.08 11.43
C GLU A 252 -1.52 -20.44 9.96
N ILE A 253 -0.41 -19.98 9.39
CA ILE A 253 -0.02 -20.29 8.00
C ILE A 253 0.30 -21.78 7.84
N ILE A 254 1.03 -22.39 8.76
CA ILE A 254 1.31 -23.84 8.73
C ILE A 254 -0.01 -24.62 8.73
N LYS A 255 -0.94 -24.27 9.59
CA LYS A 255 -2.25 -24.91 9.67
C LYS A 255 -3.08 -24.69 8.39
N LEU A 256 -3.07 -23.48 7.85
CA LEU A 256 -3.82 -23.13 6.63
C LEU A 256 -3.29 -23.89 5.39
N THR A 257 -1.98 -23.96 5.25
CA THR A 257 -1.32 -24.55 4.08
C THR A 257 -1.16 -26.05 4.18
N GLY A 258 -1.22 -26.62 5.39
CA GLY A 258 -0.94 -28.04 5.65
C GLY A 258 0.52 -28.42 5.40
N THR A 259 1.42 -27.44 5.38
CA THR A 259 2.85 -27.68 5.18
C THR A 259 3.50 -28.41 6.37
N ASN A 260 4.52 -29.22 6.10
CA ASN A 260 5.33 -29.91 7.12
C ASN A 260 6.64 -29.13 7.42
N GLN A 261 6.82 -27.95 6.86
CA GLN A 261 8.01 -27.11 7.07
C GLN A 261 8.08 -26.62 8.51
N LYS A 262 9.32 -26.35 8.93
CA LYS A 262 9.62 -25.82 10.26
C LYS A 262 9.67 -24.30 10.26
N VAL A 263 9.64 -23.72 11.44
CA VAL A 263 9.98 -22.32 11.65
C VAL A 263 11.46 -22.21 11.93
N VAL A 264 12.15 -21.32 11.23
CA VAL A 264 13.57 -20.98 11.43
C VAL A 264 13.70 -19.51 11.83
N TYR A 265 14.63 -19.21 12.75
CA TYR A 265 14.80 -17.88 13.29
C TYR A 265 16.07 -17.22 12.78
N HIS A 266 15.96 -15.94 12.40
CA HIS A 266 17.07 -15.11 11.95
C HIS A 266 17.16 -13.82 12.77
N PRO A 267 18.31 -13.12 12.79
CA PRO A 267 18.44 -11.84 13.49
C PRO A 267 17.42 -10.81 13.00
N LEU A 268 16.84 -10.03 13.92
CA LEU A 268 15.89 -8.97 13.60
C LEU A 268 16.59 -7.87 12.77
N PRO A 269 15.98 -7.40 11.67
CA PRO A 269 16.49 -6.26 10.90
C PRO A 269 16.57 -4.98 11.75
N VAL A 270 17.55 -4.14 11.44
CA VAL A 270 17.73 -2.84 12.12
C VAL A 270 16.54 -1.94 11.88
N ASN A 271 16.00 -1.33 12.96
CA ASN A 271 14.85 -0.45 12.96
C ASN A 271 13.51 -1.09 12.50
N ASP A 272 13.38 -2.42 12.59
CA ASP A 272 12.06 -3.04 12.38
C ASP A 272 11.17 -2.78 13.60
N PRO A 273 9.95 -2.21 13.43
CA PRO A 273 9.08 -1.88 14.56
C PRO A 273 8.69 -3.14 15.36
N LEU A 274 8.67 -3.02 16.70
CA LEU A 274 8.29 -4.14 17.56
C LEU A 274 6.76 -4.37 17.56
N GLN A 275 5.97 -3.32 17.37
CA GLN A 275 4.50 -3.41 17.39
C GLN A 275 3.86 -2.45 16.38
N ARG A 276 2.75 -2.88 15.78
CA ARG A 276 2.00 -2.07 14.82
C ARG A 276 0.51 -2.41 14.86
N GLN A 277 -0.30 -1.50 15.45
CA GLN A 277 -1.75 -1.67 15.56
C GLN A 277 -2.45 -0.32 15.36
N PRO A 278 -3.40 -0.18 14.42
CA PRO A 278 -4.15 1.06 14.26
C PRO A 278 -5.15 1.28 15.40
N ASP A 279 -5.25 2.50 15.89
CA ASP A 279 -6.52 2.99 16.41
C ASP A 279 -7.40 3.35 15.22
N THR A 280 -8.58 2.76 15.12
CA THR A 280 -9.54 2.95 14.02
C THR A 280 -10.79 3.71 14.44
N THR A 281 -10.78 4.33 15.62
CA THR A 281 -11.92 5.08 16.16
C THR A 281 -12.40 6.17 15.21
N LYS A 282 -11.49 6.95 14.65
CA LYS A 282 -11.84 7.98 13.64
C LYS A 282 -12.46 7.41 12.38
N ALA A 283 -11.92 6.30 11.86
CA ALA A 283 -12.51 5.64 10.69
C ALA A 283 -13.96 5.19 10.97
N LYS A 284 -14.23 4.67 12.16
CA LYS A 284 -15.57 4.29 12.57
C LYS A 284 -16.50 5.49 12.73
N GLU A 285 -16.09 6.52 13.44
CA GLU A 285 -16.92 7.70 13.73
C GLU A 285 -17.17 8.57 12.48
N LEU A 286 -16.15 8.83 11.69
CA LEU A 286 -16.21 9.75 10.55
C LEU A 286 -16.73 9.08 9.27
N LEU A 287 -16.42 7.80 9.07
CA LEU A 287 -16.68 7.09 7.82
C LEU A 287 -17.73 5.97 7.98
N GLY A 288 -18.12 5.63 9.21
CA GLY A 288 -18.91 4.42 9.49
C GLY A 288 -18.21 3.14 9.04
N TRP A 289 -16.85 3.15 9.04
CA TRP A 289 -16.04 2.06 8.52
C TRP A 289 -15.38 1.26 9.63
N GLU A 290 -15.43 -0.06 9.50
CA GLU A 290 -14.68 -1.04 10.29
C GLU A 290 -14.25 -2.18 9.36
N ALA A 291 -13.11 -2.83 9.67
CA ALA A 291 -12.72 -4.06 8.97
C ALA A 291 -13.73 -5.17 9.26
N LYS A 292 -14.16 -5.90 8.25
CA LYS A 292 -15.21 -6.93 8.32
C LYS A 292 -14.72 -8.31 7.99
N VAL A 293 -13.72 -8.41 7.12
CA VAL A 293 -13.17 -9.70 6.68
C VAL A 293 -12.26 -10.23 7.78
N SER A 294 -12.59 -11.39 8.30
CA SER A 294 -11.74 -12.05 9.31
C SER A 294 -10.39 -12.44 8.73
N ARG A 295 -9.34 -12.46 9.58
CA ARG A 295 -8.00 -12.87 9.14
C ARG A 295 -8.01 -14.26 8.49
N SER A 296 -8.73 -15.22 9.07
CA SER A 296 -8.83 -16.59 8.54
C SER A 296 -9.46 -16.64 7.13
N GLU A 297 -10.52 -15.87 6.90
CA GLU A 297 -11.19 -15.78 5.61
C GLU A 297 -10.30 -15.12 4.55
N GLY A 298 -9.75 -13.93 4.85
CA GLY A 298 -8.88 -13.21 3.94
C GLY A 298 -7.60 -13.99 3.63
N MET A 299 -7.03 -14.70 4.62
CA MET A 299 -5.86 -15.57 4.42
C MET A 299 -6.18 -16.75 3.49
N LYS A 300 -7.35 -17.36 3.64
CA LYS A 300 -7.77 -18.44 2.74
C LYS A 300 -7.87 -17.95 1.30
N ILE A 301 -8.52 -16.81 1.06
CA ILE A 301 -8.65 -16.23 -0.29
C ILE A 301 -7.25 -15.90 -0.87
N THR A 302 -6.39 -15.31 -0.06
CA THR A 302 -5.03 -14.94 -0.47
C THR A 302 -4.18 -16.19 -0.78
N TYR A 303 -4.25 -17.23 0.05
CA TYR A 303 -3.58 -18.49 -0.19
C TYR A 303 -4.07 -19.18 -1.46
N ASP A 304 -5.40 -19.24 -1.68
CA ASP A 304 -5.98 -19.83 -2.88
C ASP A 304 -5.54 -19.10 -4.15
N TYR A 305 -5.42 -17.77 -4.10
CA TYR A 305 -4.84 -16.98 -5.19
C TYR A 305 -3.38 -17.37 -5.47
N PHE A 306 -2.51 -17.38 -4.46
CA PHE A 306 -1.10 -17.72 -4.66
C PHE A 306 -0.91 -19.17 -5.12
N ARG A 307 -1.72 -20.11 -4.62
CA ARG A 307 -1.72 -21.51 -5.05
C ARG A 307 -2.12 -21.69 -6.51
N SER A 308 -2.90 -20.75 -7.08
CA SER A 308 -3.29 -20.77 -8.48
C SER A 308 -2.20 -20.28 -9.45
N LEU A 309 -1.14 -19.66 -8.92
CA LEU A 309 -0.01 -19.20 -9.74
C LEU A 309 0.79 -20.38 -10.30
N SER A 310 1.38 -20.17 -11.47
CA SER A 310 2.25 -21.16 -12.10
C SER A 310 3.52 -21.39 -11.26
N LYS A 311 4.17 -22.55 -11.44
CA LYS A 311 5.45 -22.83 -10.78
C LYS A 311 6.52 -21.79 -11.11
N GLU A 312 6.50 -21.25 -12.32
CA GLU A 312 7.40 -20.20 -12.76
C GLU A 312 7.16 -18.89 -11.99
N GLU A 313 5.91 -18.50 -11.77
CA GLU A 313 5.55 -17.32 -10.97
C GLU A 313 5.90 -17.51 -9.49
N LEU A 314 5.72 -18.71 -8.96
CA LEU A 314 6.12 -19.03 -7.57
C LEU A 314 7.63 -19.03 -7.37
N SER A 315 8.42 -19.38 -8.40
CA SER A 315 9.89 -19.48 -8.34
C SER A 315 10.59 -18.18 -8.70
N LYS A 316 9.92 -17.20 -9.27
CA LYS A 316 10.53 -15.92 -9.66
C LYS A 316 11.11 -15.20 -8.46
N GLU A 317 12.44 -15.31 -8.31
CA GLU A 317 13.21 -14.19 -7.78
C GLU A 317 13.06 -13.05 -8.78
N GLU A 318 12.18 -12.10 -8.49
CA GLU A 318 12.07 -10.88 -9.31
C GLU A 318 13.34 -10.02 -9.13
N HIS A 319 14.43 -10.44 -9.74
CA HIS A 319 15.51 -9.55 -10.12
C HIS A 319 15.06 -8.80 -11.39
N LYS A 320 14.12 -7.85 -11.25
CA LYS A 320 13.99 -6.81 -12.27
C LYS A 320 15.31 -6.05 -12.26
N ASP A 321 16.10 -6.23 -13.32
CA ASP A 321 17.29 -5.44 -13.55
C ASP A 321 16.85 -4.00 -13.80
N PHE A 322 16.95 -3.16 -12.78
CA PHE A 322 16.60 -1.75 -12.87
C PHE A 322 17.64 -0.92 -13.63
N SER A 323 18.77 -1.50 -14.06
CA SER A 323 19.81 -0.79 -14.80
C SER A 323 19.30 -0.25 -16.15
N SER A 324 18.29 -0.91 -16.74
CA SER A 324 17.65 -0.46 -17.99
C SER A 324 16.70 0.74 -17.80
N TYR A 325 16.31 1.08 -16.57
CA TYR A 325 15.39 2.18 -16.24
C TYR A 325 16.09 3.42 -15.68
N ILE A 326 17.39 3.31 -15.42
CA ILE A 326 18.24 4.42 -14.97
C ILE A 326 18.95 5.00 -16.21
N LYS A 327 18.23 5.76 -17.00
CA LYS A 327 18.80 6.67 -18.02
C LYS A 327 18.40 8.09 -17.70
#